data_d3099e0c9d2fd2235cae225fac6844cc
#
_entry.id   d3099e0c9d2fd2235cae225fac6844cc
#
_cell.length_a   1.000
_cell.length_b   1.000
_cell.length_c   1.000
_cell.angle_alpha   90.00
_cell.angle_beta   90.00
_cell.angle_gamma   90.00
#
_symmetry.space_group_name_H-M   'P 1'
#
loop_
_entity.id
_entity.type
_entity.pdbx_description
1 polymer ?
#
loop_
_entity_poly.entity_id
_entity_poly.type
_entity_poly.pdbx_seq_one_letter_code
_entity_poly.pdbx_strand_id
1 'polypeptide(L)'
;DRIFYLNQRVGHIILKPKLADTDFIFYLSQNSYWRNQCKAFATLGVQANLGTNDIKNINIKLPSLSEQTAIAEILATADRELQLQKEKLAHLQLQKKGLMQVLLTGKKRLIN
;
A
#
# COMPACT_ATOMS: atom_id res chain seq x y z
N ASP A 1 7.80 22.24 -11.17
CA ASP A 1 6.97 22.27 -9.96
C ASP A 1 5.56 21.86 -10.33
N ARG A 2 5.09 20.71 -9.81
CA ARG A 2 3.70 20.28 -9.97
C ARG A 2 2.89 20.80 -8.80
N ILE A 3 1.89 21.63 -9.07
CA ILE A 3 0.95 22.12 -8.07
C ILE A 3 -0.14 21.05 -7.91
N PHE A 4 -0.26 20.48 -6.69
CA PHE A 4 -1.34 19.57 -6.34
C PHE A 4 -2.37 20.30 -5.50
N TYR A 5 -3.63 20.27 -5.93
CA TYR A 5 -4.75 20.75 -5.13
C TYR A 5 -5.28 19.62 -4.26
N LEU A 6 -5.20 19.79 -2.95
CA LEU A 6 -5.80 18.85 -2.00
C LEU A 6 -7.28 19.17 -1.84
N ASN A 7 -8.12 18.16 -2.05
CA ASN A 7 -9.53 18.24 -1.70
C ASN A 7 -9.68 18.29 -0.17
N GLN A 8 -10.69 18.97 0.36
CA GLN A 8 -11.01 19.05 1.80
C GLN A 8 -11.17 17.68 2.50
N ARG A 9 -11.26 16.59 1.75
CA ARG A 9 -11.36 15.21 2.24
C ARG A 9 -10.02 14.47 2.25
N VAL A 10 -8.92 15.12 1.87
CA VAL A 10 -7.59 14.55 1.83
C VAL A 10 -6.72 15.23 2.89
N GLY A 11 -6.21 14.46 3.83
CA GLY A 11 -5.26 14.93 4.83
C GLY A 11 -3.81 14.74 4.37
N HIS A 12 -2.96 15.74 4.62
CA HIS A 12 -1.53 15.65 4.42
C HIS A 12 -0.83 15.63 5.79
N ILE A 13 -0.08 14.57 6.07
CA ILE A 13 0.69 14.43 7.32
C ILE A 13 2.12 14.84 7.03
N ILE A 14 2.58 15.89 7.70
CA ILE A 14 3.98 16.34 7.64
C ILE A 14 4.72 15.71 8.81
N LEU A 15 5.68 14.85 8.52
CA LEU A 15 6.48 14.18 9.51
C LEU A 15 7.65 15.06 9.99
N LYS A 16 8.06 14.86 11.24
CA LYS A 16 9.32 15.42 11.76
C LYS A 16 10.45 14.43 11.44
N PRO A 17 11.40 14.74 10.54
CA PRO A 17 12.39 13.76 10.04
C PRO A 17 13.29 13.14 11.11
N LYS A 18 13.45 13.84 12.24
CA LYS A 18 14.23 13.33 13.40
C LYS A 18 13.48 12.34 14.27
N LEU A 19 12.18 12.19 14.08
CA LEU A 19 11.31 11.36 14.93
C LEU A 19 10.65 10.22 14.18
N ALA A 20 10.35 10.40 12.91
CA ALA A 20 9.56 9.45 12.14
C ALA A 20 10.12 9.24 10.73
N ASP A 21 10.26 7.98 10.37
CA ASP A 21 10.60 7.54 9.02
C ASP A 21 9.34 7.48 8.16
N THR A 22 9.40 7.98 6.93
CA THR A 22 8.23 8.11 6.04
C THR A 22 7.69 6.77 5.63
N ASP A 23 8.56 5.82 5.29
CA ASP A 23 8.16 4.50 4.81
C ASP A 23 7.59 3.67 5.96
N PHE A 24 8.16 3.81 7.17
CA PHE A 24 7.58 3.20 8.36
C PHE A 24 6.16 3.70 8.64
N ILE A 25 5.93 5.02 8.60
CA ILE A 25 4.59 5.59 8.80
C ILE A 25 3.62 5.17 7.70
N PHE A 26 4.10 5.04 6.46
CA PHE A 26 3.29 4.51 5.36
C PHE A 26 2.80 3.09 5.65
N TYR A 27 3.69 2.18 6.06
CA TYR A 27 3.30 0.81 6.42
C TYR A 27 2.43 0.76 7.68
N LEU A 28 2.74 1.59 8.68
CA LEU A 28 1.92 1.69 9.89
C LEU A 28 0.49 2.12 9.56
N SER A 29 0.30 3.06 8.63
CA SER A 29 -1.02 3.53 8.21
C SER A 29 -1.88 2.44 7.53
N GLN A 30 -1.26 1.41 6.99
CA GLN A 30 -1.94 0.26 6.39
C GLN A 30 -2.31 -0.82 7.41
N ASN A 31 -1.77 -0.74 8.62
CA ASN A 31 -2.03 -1.71 9.67
C ASN A 31 -3.46 -1.58 10.22
N SER A 32 -4.02 -2.71 10.65
CA SER A 32 -5.35 -2.75 11.29
C SER A 32 -5.43 -1.91 12.55
N TYR A 33 -4.36 -1.82 13.34
CA TYR A 33 -4.32 -0.98 14.54
C TYR A 33 -4.59 0.49 14.21
N TRP A 34 -3.88 1.07 13.23
CA TRP A 34 -4.12 2.43 12.75
C TRP A 34 -5.56 2.61 12.25
N ARG A 35 -6.01 1.69 11.38
CA ARG A 35 -7.37 1.74 10.83
C ARG A 35 -8.46 1.69 11.90
N ASN A 36 -8.25 0.88 12.93
CA ASN A 36 -9.22 0.74 14.02
C ASN A 36 -9.28 2.02 14.88
N GLN A 37 -8.15 2.66 15.13
CA GLN A 37 -8.15 3.96 15.80
C GLN A 37 -8.86 5.03 14.95
N CYS A 38 -8.56 5.11 13.65
CA CYS A 38 -9.27 6.02 12.75
C CYS A 38 -10.79 5.78 12.76
N LYS A 39 -11.22 4.51 12.73
CA LYS A 39 -12.64 4.15 12.79
C LYS A 39 -13.29 4.56 14.13
N ALA A 40 -12.60 4.37 15.24
CA ALA A 40 -13.13 4.72 16.56
C ALA A 40 -13.42 6.23 16.66
N PHE A 41 -12.56 7.09 16.12
CA PHE A 41 -12.81 8.53 16.06
C PHE A 41 -13.90 8.91 15.07
N ALA A 42 -13.96 8.24 13.91
CA ALA A 42 -14.95 8.52 12.88
C ALA A 42 -16.39 8.16 13.29
N THR A 43 -16.58 7.24 14.25
CA THR A 43 -17.91 6.75 14.67
C THR A 43 -18.60 7.72 15.65
N LEU A 44 -17.92 8.71 16.18
CA LEU A 44 -18.45 9.68 17.18
C LEU A 44 -19.26 10.82 16.53
N GLY A 45 -19.42 10.88 15.21
CA GLY A 45 -20.13 11.93 14.50
C GLY A 45 -21.24 11.43 13.58
N VAL A 46 -22.19 12.30 13.26
CA VAL A 46 -23.32 12.04 12.33
C VAL A 46 -22.84 11.75 10.89
N GLN A 47 -21.63 12.16 10.53
CA GLN A 47 -20.90 11.76 9.33
C GLN A 47 -19.53 11.24 9.75
N ALA A 48 -19.16 10.07 9.23
CA ALA A 48 -17.87 9.41 9.50
C ALA A 48 -16.68 10.18 8.85
N ASN A 49 -16.41 11.38 9.33
CA ASN A 49 -15.31 12.22 8.89
C ASN A 49 -14.24 12.28 10.00
N LEU A 50 -12.99 12.02 9.64
CA LEU A 50 -11.84 12.26 10.52
C LEU A 50 -11.46 13.75 10.44
N GLY A 51 -11.59 14.45 11.56
CA GLY A 51 -11.11 15.81 11.71
C GLY A 51 -9.59 15.85 11.99
N THR A 52 -8.99 17.01 11.80
CA THR A 52 -7.56 17.22 12.10
C THR A 52 -7.22 16.93 13.57
N ASN A 53 -8.16 17.20 14.49
CA ASN A 53 -7.97 16.94 15.91
C ASN A 53 -8.05 15.43 16.22
N ASP A 54 -8.86 14.68 15.51
CA ASP A 54 -8.97 13.23 15.66
C ASP A 54 -7.66 12.55 15.30
N ILE A 55 -7.05 12.98 14.19
CA ILE A 55 -5.74 12.47 13.74
C ILE A 55 -4.64 12.79 14.77
N LYS A 56 -4.67 13.97 15.38
CA LYS A 56 -3.70 14.36 16.43
C LYS A 56 -3.82 13.52 17.71
N ASN A 57 -5.00 12.96 17.97
CA ASN A 57 -5.28 12.13 19.16
C ASN A 57 -4.98 10.63 18.90
N ILE A 58 -4.63 10.24 17.68
CA ILE A 58 -4.20 8.87 17.41
C ILE A 58 -2.88 8.61 18.11
N ASN A 59 -2.90 7.64 19.02
CA ASN A 59 -1.73 7.29 19.81
C ASN A 59 -0.96 6.17 19.11
N ILE A 60 0.27 6.44 18.67
CA ILE A 60 1.16 5.47 18.02
C ILE A 60 2.41 5.29 18.86
N LYS A 61 2.84 4.03 18.99
CA LYS A 61 4.16 3.73 19.56
C LYS A 61 5.20 3.80 18.44
N LEU A 62 6.11 4.75 18.55
CA LEU A 62 7.24 4.87 17.63
C LEU A 62 8.46 4.22 18.26
N PRO A 63 9.05 3.20 17.63
CA PRO A 63 10.38 2.70 18.02
C PRO A 63 11.46 3.73 17.69
N SER A 64 12.72 3.41 17.94
CA SER A 64 13.84 4.26 17.52
C SER A 64 13.85 4.45 16.01
N LEU A 65 14.38 5.57 15.53
CA LEU A 65 14.41 5.86 14.09
C LEU A 65 15.14 4.77 13.28
N SER A 66 16.24 4.23 13.83
CA SER A 66 16.96 3.11 13.21
C SER A 66 16.11 1.84 13.10
N GLU A 67 15.29 1.57 14.09
CA GLU A 67 14.37 0.42 14.06
C GLU A 67 13.21 0.65 13.08
N GLN A 68 12.69 1.86 13.01
CA GLN A 68 11.68 2.24 12.01
C GLN A 68 12.18 1.99 10.59
N THR A 69 13.39 2.46 10.27
CA THR A 69 14.02 2.25 8.97
C THR A 69 14.23 0.77 8.67
N ALA A 70 14.75 0.00 9.63
CA ALA A 70 14.94 -1.44 9.43
C ALA A 70 13.62 -2.18 9.17
N ILE A 71 12.55 -1.85 9.89
CA ILE A 71 11.21 -2.43 9.67
C ILE A 71 10.70 -2.06 8.26
N ALA A 72 10.83 -0.79 7.87
CA ALA A 72 10.39 -0.31 6.57
C ALA A 72 11.13 -1.02 5.42
N GLU A 73 12.44 -1.22 5.53
CA GLU A 73 13.23 -1.94 4.53
C GLU A 73 12.79 -3.41 4.36
N ILE A 74 12.49 -4.10 5.45
CA ILE A 74 11.97 -5.47 5.40
C ILE A 74 10.62 -5.51 4.66
N LEU A 75 9.70 -4.60 4.99
CA LEU A 75 8.38 -4.54 4.36
C LEU A 75 8.47 -4.14 2.90
N ALA A 76 9.33 -3.16 2.55
CA ALA A 76 9.56 -2.76 1.17
C ALA A 76 10.17 -3.88 0.32
N THR A 77 11.01 -4.73 0.92
CA THR A 77 11.56 -5.91 0.25
C THR A 77 10.47 -6.94 -0.04
N ALA A 78 9.60 -7.19 0.92
CA ALA A 78 8.45 -8.09 0.73
C ALA A 78 7.48 -7.57 -0.35
N ASP A 79 7.19 -6.27 -0.37
CA ASP A 79 6.34 -5.65 -1.39
C ASP A 79 6.96 -5.77 -2.79
N ARG A 80 8.27 -5.58 -2.91
CA ARG A 80 8.99 -5.75 -4.17
C ARG A 80 8.89 -7.19 -4.69
N GLU A 81 9.03 -8.16 -3.80
CA GLU A 81 8.89 -9.57 -4.17
C GLU A 81 7.46 -9.90 -4.61
N LEU A 82 6.46 -9.42 -3.88
CA LEU A 82 5.05 -9.55 -4.27
C LEU A 82 4.77 -8.94 -5.64
N GLN A 83 5.36 -7.79 -5.94
CA GLN A 83 5.19 -7.15 -7.24
C GLN A 83 5.82 -7.99 -8.37
N LEU A 84 7.01 -8.51 -8.18
CA LEU A 84 7.68 -9.41 -9.14
C LEU A 84 6.85 -10.68 -9.40
N GLN A 85 6.26 -11.27 -8.36
CA GLN A 85 5.39 -12.44 -8.52
C GLN A 85 4.11 -12.11 -9.30
N LYS A 86 3.51 -10.94 -9.08
CA LYS A 86 2.35 -10.48 -9.85
C LYS A 86 2.69 -10.30 -11.32
N GLU A 87 3.83 -9.70 -11.63
CA GLU A 87 4.31 -9.52 -13.00
C GLU A 87 4.56 -10.88 -13.68
N LYS A 88 5.22 -11.81 -12.99
CA LYS A 88 5.43 -13.18 -13.45
C LYS A 88 4.11 -13.90 -13.74
N LEU A 89 3.12 -13.75 -12.87
CA LEU A 89 1.80 -14.32 -13.08
C LEU A 89 1.13 -13.75 -14.33
N ALA A 90 1.19 -12.43 -14.54
CA ALA A 90 0.64 -11.77 -15.70
C ALA A 90 1.30 -12.28 -17.01
N HIS A 91 2.62 -12.43 -17.02
CA HIS A 91 3.35 -13.01 -18.15
C HIS A 91 2.94 -14.45 -18.44
N LEU A 92 2.83 -15.28 -17.42
CA LEU A 92 2.37 -16.68 -17.58
C LEU A 92 0.94 -16.75 -18.11
N GLN A 93 0.05 -15.87 -17.67
CA GLN A 93 -1.33 -15.80 -18.19
C GLN A 93 -1.34 -15.42 -19.68
N LEU A 94 -0.52 -14.45 -20.09
CA LEU A 94 -0.38 -14.07 -21.52
C LEU A 94 0.20 -15.21 -22.33
N GLN A 95 1.22 -15.87 -21.85
CA GLN A 95 1.82 -17.04 -22.49
C GLN A 95 0.81 -18.17 -22.68
N LYS A 96 0.07 -18.51 -21.61
CA LYS A 96 -1.01 -19.50 -21.69
C LYS A 96 -2.04 -19.13 -22.73
N LYS A 97 -2.50 -17.87 -22.76
CA LYS A 97 -3.45 -17.37 -23.76
C LYS A 97 -2.91 -17.51 -25.18
N GLY A 98 -1.66 -17.15 -25.41
CA GLY A 98 -0.99 -17.31 -26.70
C GLY A 98 -0.91 -18.78 -27.15
N LEU A 99 -0.52 -19.68 -26.27
CA LEU A 99 -0.49 -21.12 -26.54
C LEU A 99 -1.87 -21.67 -26.87
N MET A 100 -2.90 -21.29 -26.12
CA MET A 100 -4.29 -21.69 -26.41
C MET A 100 -4.72 -21.25 -27.81
N GLN A 101 -4.42 -20.01 -28.21
CA GLN A 101 -4.76 -19.51 -29.54
C GLN A 101 -4.07 -20.27 -30.67
N VAL A 102 -2.84 -20.70 -30.45
CA VAL A 102 -2.06 -21.40 -31.50
C VAL A 102 -2.40 -22.88 -31.57
N LEU A 103 -2.54 -23.52 -30.41
CA LEU A 103 -2.73 -24.98 -30.31
C LEU A 103 -4.19 -25.38 -30.51
N LEU A 104 -5.15 -24.68 -29.87
CA LEU A 104 -6.57 -25.05 -29.97
C LEU A 104 -7.19 -24.65 -31.30
N THR A 105 -6.65 -23.67 -32.01
CA THR A 105 -7.10 -23.28 -33.36
C THR A 105 -6.45 -24.09 -34.47
N GLY A 106 -5.54 -25.02 -34.14
CA GLY A 106 -4.84 -25.86 -35.12
C GLY A 106 -3.80 -25.13 -35.96
N LYS A 107 -3.45 -23.87 -35.63
CA LYS A 107 -2.37 -23.14 -36.29
C LYS A 107 -1.01 -23.85 -36.17
N LYS A 108 -0.83 -24.56 -35.07
CA LYS A 108 0.30 -25.45 -34.84
C LYS A 108 -0.21 -26.76 -34.27
N ARG A 109 0.15 -27.88 -34.93
CA ARG A 109 -0.18 -29.23 -34.49
C ARG A 109 1.00 -29.84 -33.75
N LEU A 110 0.75 -30.59 -32.71
CA LEU A 110 1.77 -31.29 -31.92
C LEU A 110 2.05 -32.68 -32.52
N ILE A 111 1.09 -33.23 -33.26
CA ILE A 111 1.16 -34.56 -33.91
C ILE A 111 0.66 -34.38 -35.32
N ASN A 112 1.38 -35.01 -36.28
CA ASN A 112 0.99 -35.07 -37.70
C ASN A 112 -0.11 -36.12 -37.90
#